data_d3b5184a35f09fbb468c894b4d5aaa1d
#
_entry.id   d3b5184a35f09fbb468c894b4d5aaa1d
#
_cell.length_a   1.000
_cell.length_b   1.000
_cell.length_c   1.000
_cell.angle_alpha   90.00
_cell.angle_beta   90.00
_cell.angle_gamma   90.00
#
_symmetry.space_group_name_H-M   'P 1'
#
loop_
_entity.id
_entity.type
_entity.pdbx_description
1 polymer ?
#
loop_
_entity_poly.entity_id
_entity_poly.type
_entity_poly.pdbx_seq_one_letter_code
_entity_poly.pdbx_strand_id
1 'polypeptide(L)'
;MQGSTGYRAVMDRFDAHQTGSGYLWLASAGNGRRAQLASGRAYVRAHLMATAAGVDMHPLSQALQEFDEMRELHLAVHRLLGLDTSQHTLQMLARVGYGVTPTGPSPRRELGGLVRA
;
A
#
# COMPACT_ATOMS: atom_id res chain seq x y z
N MET A 1 13.74 0.77 -23.09
CA MET A 1 14.30 -0.30 -22.28
C MET A 1 13.18 -1.26 -21.88
N GLN A 2 13.33 -2.49 -22.19
CA GLN A 2 12.32 -3.48 -21.82
C GLN A 2 12.50 -3.85 -20.36
N GLY A 3 11.45 -3.69 -19.56
CA GLY A 3 11.46 -4.17 -18.19
C GLY A 3 11.66 -5.67 -18.14
N SER A 4 12.11 -6.18 -17.00
CA SER A 4 12.22 -7.60 -16.75
C SER A 4 10.87 -8.29 -16.91
N THR A 5 10.87 -9.60 -17.17
CA THR A 5 9.63 -10.38 -17.23
C THR A 5 8.80 -10.22 -15.94
N GLY A 6 9.46 -10.15 -14.79
CA GLY A 6 8.80 -9.90 -13.50
C GLY A 6 8.08 -8.55 -13.43
N TYR A 7 8.72 -7.50 -13.93
CA TYR A 7 8.12 -6.16 -13.99
C TYR A 7 6.82 -6.18 -14.79
N ARG A 8 6.84 -6.75 -16.00
CA ARG A 8 5.65 -6.84 -16.85
C ARG A 8 4.54 -7.62 -16.19
N ALA A 9 4.86 -8.77 -15.59
CA ALA A 9 3.88 -9.60 -14.92
C ALA A 9 3.18 -8.84 -13.78
N VAL A 10 3.94 -8.02 -13.03
CA VAL A 10 3.38 -7.19 -11.95
C VAL A 10 2.49 -6.10 -12.53
N MET A 11 2.94 -5.43 -13.60
CA MET A 11 2.14 -4.37 -14.24
C MET A 11 0.86 -4.93 -14.85
N ASP A 12 0.96 -6.06 -15.53
CA ASP A 12 -0.22 -6.72 -16.11
C ASP A 12 -1.24 -7.10 -15.03
N ARG A 13 -0.78 -7.61 -13.89
CA ARG A 13 -1.67 -7.90 -12.76
C ARG A 13 -2.28 -6.65 -12.19
N PHE A 14 -1.49 -5.59 -12.06
CA PHE A 14 -1.96 -4.30 -11.58
C PHE A 14 -3.07 -3.77 -12.49
N ASP A 15 -2.85 -3.79 -13.79
CA ASP A 15 -3.83 -3.34 -14.77
C ASP A 15 -5.08 -4.23 -14.80
N ALA A 16 -4.90 -5.55 -14.73
CA ALA A 16 -6.00 -6.51 -14.77
C ALA A 16 -6.92 -6.41 -13.55
N HIS A 17 -6.40 -6.00 -12.41
CA HIS A 17 -7.15 -5.88 -11.16
C HIS A 17 -7.55 -4.45 -10.82
N GLN A 18 -7.44 -3.56 -11.78
CA GLN A 18 -7.74 -2.14 -11.59
C GLN A 18 -9.25 -1.88 -11.58
N THR A 19 -9.90 -2.28 -10.51
CA THR A 19 -11.34 -2.05 -10.34
C THR A 19 -11.64 -0.90 -9.37
N GLY A 20 -10.61 -0.31 -8.77
CA GLY A 20 -10.75 0.78 -7.82
C GLY A 20 -11.03 2.12 -8.49
N SER A 21 -11.79 2.98 -7.81
CA SER A 21 -12.12 4.32 -8.30
C SER A 21 -10.95 5.31 -8.16
N GLY A 22 -9.95 5.00 -7.34
CA GLY A 22 -8.81 5.88 -7.11
C GLY A 22 -7.70 5.22 -6.31
N TYR A 23 -6.72 6.05 -6.00
CA TYR A 23 -5.56 5.64 -5.24
C TYR A 23 -5.29 6.61 -4.09
N LEU A 24 -4.77 6.07 -3.00
CA LEU A 24 -4.28 6.85 -1.88
C LEU A 24 -2.84 6.45 -1.64
N TRP A 25 -1.98 7.44 -1.40
CA TRP A 25 -0.59 7.15 -1.05
C TRP A 25 -0.13 8.03 0.09
N LEU A 26 0.85 7.53 0.82
CA LEU A 26 1.52 8.24 1.90
C LEU A 26 3.00 8.35 1.58
N ALA A 27 3.50 9.57 1.62
CA ALA A 27 4.91 9.83 1.43
C ALA A 27 5.44 10.62 2.62
N SER A 28 6.69 10.37 2.98
CA SER A 28 7.36 11.07 4.07
C SER A 28 8.65 11.73 3.56
N ALA A 29 9.07 12.77 4.26
CA ALA A 29 10.41 13.32 4.10
C ALA A 29 11.38 12.39 4.82
N GLY A 30 12.21 11.69 4.05
CA GLY A 30 13.12 10.70 4.61
C GLY A 30 12.46 9.36 4.94
N ASN A 31 13.24 8.43 5.48
CA ASN A 31 12.79 7.07 5.76
C ASN A 31 13.34 6.54 7.10
N GLY A 32 13.50 7.42 8.08
CA GLY A 32 13.91 7.02 9.43
C GLY A 32 12.77 6.35 10.20
N ARG A 33 13.08 5.80 11.34
CA ARG A 33 12.10 5.14 12.22
C ARG A 33 10.91 6.02 12.54
N ARG A 34 11.17 7.29 12.85
CA ARG A 34 10.11 8.24 13.19
C ARG A 34 9.17 8.45 12.01
N ALA A 35 9.72 8.59 10.80
CA ALA A 35 8.92 8.75 9.58
C ALA A 35 8.06 7.52 9.31
N GLN A 36 8.63 6.33 9.49
CA GLN A 36 7.92 5.06 9.32
C GLN A 36 6.75 4.92 10.30
N LEU A 37 6.99 5.22 11.58
CA LEU A 37 5.95 5.17 12.61
C LEU A 37 4.85 6.21 12.37
N ALA A 38 5.22 7.43 12.00
CA ALA A 38 4.26 8.48 11.68
C ALA A 38 3.40 8.10 10.48
N SER A 39 3.99 7.47 9.47
CA SER A 39 3.27 6.99 8.29
C SER A 39 2.27 5.88 8.64
N GLY A 40 2.64 4.97 9.52
CA GLY A 40 1.72 3.94 10.01
C GLY A 40 0.53 4.53 10.75
N ARG A 41 0.76 5.53 11.58
CA ARG A 41 -0.32 6.24 12.27
C ARG A 41 -1.26 6.96 11.29
N ALA A 42 -0.68 7.62 10.30
CA ALA A 42 -1.46 8.29 9.25
C ALA A 42 -2.29 7.30 8.43
N TYR A 43 -1.72 6.14 8.12
CA TYR A 43 -2.42 5.10 7.38
C TYR A 43 -3.64 4.57 8.14
N VAL A 44 -3.50 4.32 9.44
CA VAL A 44 -4.63 3.88 10.27
C VAL A 44 -5.75 4.92 10.28
N ARG A 45 -5.42 6.19 10.42
CA ARG A 45 -6.41 7.28 10.40
C ARG A 45 -7.13 7.34 9.05
N ALA A 46 -6.39 7.25 7.95
CA ALA A 46 -6.97 7.26 6.61
C ALA A 46 -7.89 6.06 6.40
N HIS A 47 -7.48 4.88 6.87
CA HIS A 47 -8.28 3.66 6.76
C HIS A 47 -9.58 3.75 7.57
N LEU A 48 -9.50 4.25 8.79
CA LEU A 48 -10.70 4.45 9.62
C LEU A 48 -11.67 5.45 8.99
N MET A 49 -11.16 6.54 8.42
CA MET A 49 -12.01 7.51 7.71
C MET A 49 -12.63 6.92 6.46
N ALA A 50 -11.87 6.13 5.71
CA ALA A 50 -12.39 5.42 4.53
C ALA A 50 -13.52 4.47 4.92
N THR A 51 -13.32 3.69 5.97
CA THR A 51 -14.34 2.77 6.50
C THR A 51 -15.60 3.53 6.91
N ALA A 52 -15.45 4.65 7.61
CA ALA A 52 -16.58 5.47 8.00
C ALA A 52 -17.35 6.06 6.81
N ALA A 53 -16.66 6.30 5.70
CA ALA A 53 -17.24 6.80 4.46
C ALA A 53 -17.76 5.69 3.53
N GLY A 54 -17.64 4.42 3.93
CA GLY A 54 -18.04 3.28 3.09
C GLY A 54 -17.06 2.98 1.96
N VAL A 55 -15.82 3.44 2.06
CA VAL A 55 -14.78 3.22 1.06
C VAL A 55 -13.85 2.12 1.52
N ASP A 56 -13.63 1.15 0.64
CA ASP A 56 -12.69 0.06 0.89
C ASP A 56 -11.28 0.43 0.43
N MET A 57 -10.28 -0.07 1.14
CA MET A 57 -8.88 0.15 0.82
C MET A 57 -8.16 -1.18 0.66
N HIS A 58 -7.37 -1.27 -0.40
CA HIS A 58 -6.53 -2.42 -0.69
C HIS A 58 -5.07 -1.98 -0.81
N PRO A 59 -4.21 -2.33 0.15
CA PRO A 59 -2.80 -1.95 0.09
C PRO A 59 -2.07 -2.68 -1.04
N LEU A 60 -1.21 -1.94 -1.74
CA LEU A 60 -0.41 -2.43 -2.84
C LEU A 60 1.07 -2.44 -2.43
N SER A 61 1.41 -3.28 -1.46
CA SER A 61 2.72 -3.27 -0.83
C SER A 61 3.85 -3.76 -1.75
N GLN A 62 3.56 -4.58 -2.74
CA GLN A 62 4.58 -5.10 -3.65
C GLN A 62 5.30 -4.00 -4.41
N ALA A 63 4.61 -2.94 -4.79
CA ALA A 63 5.19 -1.80 -5.50
C ALA A 63 6.17 -1.01 -4.63
N LEU A 64 6.18 -1.24 -3.33
CA LEU A 64 7.02 -0.53 -2.36
C LEU A 64 8.24 -1.33 -1.93
N GLN A 65 8.34 -2.60 -2.34
CA GLN A 65 9.46 -3.46 -1.96
C GLN A 65 10.72 -3.06 -2.71
N GLU A 66 11.81 -2.94 -1.96
CA GLU A 66 13.10 -2.48 -2.47
C GLU A 66 13.97 -3.65 -2.94
N PHE A 67 13.39 -4.61 -3.65
CA PHE A 67 14.14 -5.65 -4.32
C PHE A 67 14.67 -5.16 -5.67
N ASP A 68 15.80 -5.68 -6.09
CA ASP A 68 16.38 -5.31 -7.39
C ASP A 68 15.38 -5.55 -8.53
N GLU A 69 14.60 -6.61 -8.47
CA GLU A 69 13.59 -6.95 -9.47
C GLU A 69 12.44 -5.93 -9.51
N MET A 70 12.20 -5.22 -8.41
CA MET A 70 11.13 -4.24 -8.29
C MET A 70 11.62 -2.80 -8.45
N ARG A 71 12.92 -2.61 -8.68
CA ARG A 71 13.52 -1.27 -8.71
C ARG A 71 12.92 -0.37 -9.78
N GLU A 72 12.72 -0.90 -10.98
CA GLU A 72 12.14 -0.13 -12.07
C GLU A 72 10.70 0.29 -11.76
N LEU A 73 9.91 -0.63 -11.20
CA LEU A 73 8.54 -0.33 -10.78
C LEU A 73 8.51 0.71 -9.67
N HIS A 74 9.38 0.56 -8.69
CA HIS A 74 9.52 1.51 -7.59
C HIS A 74 9.81 2.92 -8.09
N LEU A 75 10.78 3.07 -8.98
CA LEU A 75 11.13 4.36 -9.57
C LEU A 75 10.00 4.92 -10.44
N ALA A 76 9.32 4.06 -11.20
CA ALA A 76 8.22 4.47 -12.04
C ALA A 76 7.03 5.01 -11.22
N VAL A 77 6.70 4.35 -10.10
CA VAL A 77 5.64 4.79 -9.20
C VAL A 77 5.99 6.14 -8.58
N HIS A 78 7.21 6.30 -8.10
CA HIS A 78 7.66 7.58 -7.54
C HIS A 78 7.58 8.71 -8.57
N ARG A 79 7.98 8.45 -9.80
CA ARG A 79 7.91 9.41 -10.89
C ARG A 79 6.48 9.79 -11.21
N LEU A 80 5.59 8.81 -11.27
CA LEU A 80 4.18 9.02 -11.56
C LEU A 80 3.51 9.90 -10.49
N LEU A 81 3.89 9.73 -9.23
CA LEU A 81 3.36 10.50 -8.11
C LEU A 81 4.07 11.84 -7.91
N GLY A 82 5.04 12.17 -8.73
CA GLY A 82 5.80 13.40 -8.61
C GLY A 82 6.73 13.45 -7.39
N LEU A 83 7.15 12.30 -6.88
CA LEU A 83 8.00 12.22 -5.70
C LEU A 83 9.47 12.20 -6.10
N ASP A 84 10.28 13.03 -5.45
CA ASP A 84 11.71 13.01 -5.57
C ASP A 84 12.29 11.96 -4.61
N THR A 85 12.85 10.90 -5.16
CA THR A 85 13.38 9.79 -4.37
C THR A 85 14.56 10.20 -3.48
N SER A 86 15.22 11.33 -3.75
CA SER A 86 16.28 11.86 -2.90
C SER A 86 15.75 12.54 -1.64
N GLN A 87 14.50 13.00 -1.65
CA GLN A 87 13.90 13.78 -0.56
C GLN A 87 12.68 13.10 0.06
N HIS A 88 11.99 12.24 -0.69
CA HIS A 88 10.74 11.64 -0.27
C HIS A 88 10.79 10.13 -0.38
N THR A 89 10.09 9.49 0.54
CA THR A 89 9.89 8.03 0.52
C THR A 89 8.40 7.75 0.44
N LEU A 90 8.01 6.94 -0.53
CA LEU A 90 6.66 6.42 -0.61
C LEU A 90 6.51 5.31 0.43
N GLN A 91 5.70 5.56 1.45
CA GLN A 91 5.54 4.63 2.58
C GLN A 91 4.40 3.64 2.35
N MET A 92 3.34 4.07 1.67
CA MET A 92 2.21 3.21 1.40
C MET A 92 1.48 3.68 0.14
N LEU A 93 1.04 2.72 -0.64
CA LEU A 93 0.16 2.93 -1.79
C LEU A 93 -1.03 2.01 -1.61
N ALA A 94 -2.24 2.53 -1.77
CA ALA A 94 -3.45 1.75 -1.66
C ALA A 94 -4.41 2.08 -2.80
N ARG A 95 -5.09 1.07 -3.27
CA ARG A 95 -6.23 1.22 -4.17
C ARG A 95 -7.47 1.46 -3.32
N VAL A 96 -8.30 2.43 -3.68
CA VAL A 96 -9.54 2.75 -2.97
C VAL A 96 -10.73 2.67 -3.90
N GLY A 97 -11.88 2.28 -3.36
CA GLY A 97 -13.11 2.15 -4.13
C GLY A 97 -14.22 1.57 -3.29
N TYR A 98 -15.31 1.24 -3.95
CA TYR A 98 -16.47 0.64 -3.28
C TYR A 98 -16.49 -0.86 -3.54
N GLY A 99 -16.39 -1.63 -2.47
CA GLY A 99 -16.43 -3.09 -2.53
C GLY A 99 -17.81 -3.61 -2.88
N VAL A 100 -17.85 -4.81 -3.42
CA VAL A 100 -19.11 -5.42 -3.91
C VAL A 100 -19.89 -6.04 -2.76
N THR A 101 -19.21 -6.67 -1.82
CA THR A 101 -19.86 -7.37 -0.71
C THR A 101 -19.04 -7.22 0.57
N PRO A 102 -19.64 -6.71 1.65
CA PRO A 102 -18.95 -6.66 2.94
C PRO A 102 -18.63 -8.10 3.39
N THR A 103 -17.37 -8.32 3.77
CA THR A 103 -16.96 -9.56 4.41
C THR A 103 -17.01 -9.38 5.92
N GLY A 104 -17.39 -10.43 6.64
CA GLY A 104 -17.33 -10.42 8.09
C GLY A 104 -15.93 -10.28 8.63
N PRO A 105 -15.77 -9.99 9.91
CA PRO A 105 -14.45 -9.87 10.52
C PRO A 105 -13.69 -11.19 10.47
N SER A 106 -12.38 -11.12 10.32
CA SER A 106 -11.53 -12.29 10.37
C SER A 106 -11.60 -12.92 11.77
N PRO A 107 -11.58 -14.25 11.86
CA PRO A 107 -11.59 -14.92 13.15
C PRO A 107 -10.31 -14.57 13.93
N ARG A 108 -10.44 -14.53 15.24
CA ARG A 108 -9.32 -14.31 16.15
C ARG A 108 -9.25 -15.45 17.15
N ARG A 109 -8.05 -15.75 17.61
CA ARG A 109 -7.89 -16.70 18.72
C ARG A 109 -8.41 -16.08 20.00
N GLU A 110 -8.95 -16.92 20.86
CA GLU A 110 -9.32 -16.47 22.19
C GLU A 110 -8.09 -16.00 22.97
N LEU A 111 -8.27 -14.94 23.74
CA LEU A 111 -7.18 -14.34 24.50
C LEU A 111 -6.52 -15.34 25.45
N GLY A 112 -7.31 -16.21 26.08
CA GLY A 112 -6.80 -17.23 26.99
C GLY A 112 -5.85 -18.23 26.34
N GLY A 113 -5.96 -18.45 25.02
CA GLY A 113 -5.04 -19.29 24.27
C GLY A 113 -3.72 -18.63 23.90
N LEU A 114 -3.64 -17.29 24.02
CA LEU A 114 -2.47 -16.51 23.65
C LEU A 114 -1.65 -16.08 24.85
N VAL A 115 -2.27 -15.96 26.01
CA VAL A 115 -1.63 -15.52 27.24
C VAL A 115 -1.25 -16.74 28.07
N ARG A 116 0.04 -16.92 28.29
CA ARG A 116 0.56 -17.94 29.22
C ARG A 116 0.78 -17.29 30.57
N ALA A 117 0.18 -17.87 31.57
CA ALA A 117 0.43 -17.48 32.94
C ALA A 117 1.83 -17.90 33.38
#